data_d61f64edbe62acbfb530a514c5e81a9d
#
_entry.id   d61f64edbe62acbfb530a514c5e81a9d
#
_cell.length_a   1.000
_cell.length_b   1.000
_cell.length_c   1.000
_cell.angle_alpha   90.00
_cell.angle_beta   90.00
_cell.angle_gamma   90.00
#
_symmetry.space_group_name_H-M   'P 1'
#
loop_
_entity.id
_entity.type
_entity.pdbx_description
1 polymer ?
#
loop_
_entity_poly.entity_id
_entity_poly.type
_entity_poly.pdbx_seq_one_letter_code
_entity_poly.pdbx_strand_id
1 'polypeptide(L)'
;MKKVLGLCAAVALMGAATSAQAARDYVWAAGSSTVFPFTTRVAENFSRKTGMKAPKVESLGTGGGIKLFCSGVGDNFPDIANASRRMTAAEFDTCRANGVTDIVEMKVGFDGIVIAADRNAPDYQFRLP
;
A
#
# COMPACT_ATOMS: atom_id res chain seq x y z
N MET A 1 -62.68 38.87 -13.11
CA MET A 1 -62.37 37.78 -14.06
C MET A 1 -60.88 37.64 -14.23
N LYS A 2 -60.41 36.42 -14.23
CA LYS A 2 -59.07 35.89 -14.48
C LYS A 2 -58.18 35.69 -13.25
N LYS A 3 -58.37 34.52 -12.72
CA LYS A 3 -57.45 33.82 -11.81
C LYS A 3 -56.18 33.46 -12.56
N VAL A 4 -55.05 33.95 -12.12
CA VAL A 4 -53.77 33.48 -12.60
C VAL A 4 -53.18 32.50 -11.59
N LEU A 5 -53.12 31.28 -12.03
CA LEU A 5 -52.61 30.13 -11.32
C LEU A 5 -51.09 30.35 -11.07
N GLY A 6 -50.74 30.54 -9.82
CA GLY A 6 -49.33 30.49 -9.40
C GLY A 6 -48.87 29.05 -9.35
N LEU A 7 -48.15 28.61 -10.39
CA LEU A 7 -47.46 27.34 -10.42
C LEU A 7 -46.23 27.43 -9.52
N CYS A 8 -46.33 26.97 -8.30
CA CYS A 8 -45.20 26.76 -7.41
C CYS A 8 -44.27 25.70 -8.01
N ALA A 9 -43.19 26.15 -8.63
CA ALA A 9 -42.10 25.30 -8.98
C ALA A 9 -41.42 24.84 -7.68
N ALA A 10 -41.79 23.66 -7.21
CA ALA A 10 -41.03 22.94 -6.21
C ALA A 10 -39.71 22.53 -6.85
N VAL A 11 -38.71 23.36 -6.68
CA VAL A 11 -37.32 22.97 -6.98
C VAL A 11 -36.94 21.89 -5.96
N ALA A 12 -37.03 20.65 -6.39
CA ALA A 12 -36.46 19.53 -5.65
C ALA A 12 -34.94 19.75 -5.59
N LEU A 13 -34.44 20.25 -4.46
CA LEU A 13 -33.03 20.13 -4.09
C LEU A 13 -32.77 18.63 -3.93
N MET A 14 -32.43 17.97 -5.02
CA MET A 14 -31.71 16.70 -4.96
C MET A 14 -30.31 17.01 -4.39
N GLY A 15 -30.26 17.00 -3.07
CA GLY A 15 -28.98 16.99 -2.37
C GLY A 15 -28.23 15.74 -2.84
N ALA A 16 -27.21 15.94 -3.66
CA ALA A 16 -26.22 14.91 -3.91
C ALA A 16 -25.65 14.55 -2.54
N ALA A 17 -26.17 13.48 -1.94
CA ALA A 17 -25.53 12.83 -0.82
C ALA A 17 -24.20 12.30 -1.37
N THR A 18 -23.16 13.13 -1.30
CA THR A 18 -21.80 12.64 -1.41
C THR A 18 -21.67 11.65 -0.27
N SER A 19 -21.70 10.36 -0.57
CA SER A 19 -21.34 9.32 0.36
C SER A 19 -19.91 9.65 0.80
N ALA A 20 -19.77 10.25 1.98
CA ALA A 20 -18.48 10.37 2.63
C ALA A 20 -18.01 8.94 2.84
N GLN A 21 -17.11 8.49 1.98
CA GLN A 21 -16.46 7.20 2.13
C GLN A 21 -15.70 7.30 3.45
N ALA A 22 -16.13 6.53 4.45
CA ALA A 22 -15.46 6.56 5.74
C ALA A 22 -13.99 6.20 5.52
N ALA A 23 -13.11 7.06 6.00
CA ALA A 23 -11.67 6.81 5.92
C ALA A 23 -11.34 5.46 6.55
N ARG A 24 -10.41 4.74 5.96
CA ARG A 24 -9.93 3.45 6.46
C ARG A 24 -9.35 3.63 7.88
N ASP A 25 -9.79 2.82 8.82
CA ASP A 25 -9.42 2.88 10.23
C ASP A 25 -8.20 1.99 10.60
N TYR A 26 -7.45 1.54 9.61
CA TYR A 26 -6.26 0.71 9.77
C TYR A 26 -5.17 1.07 8.76
N VAL A 27 -3.93 0.85 9.13
CA VAL A 27 -2.77 0.97 8.24
C VAL A 27 -2.73 -0.22 7.27
N TRP A 28 -2.45 0.03 6.01
CA TRP A 28 -2.28 -1.01 5.02
C TRP A 28 -0.83 -1.04 4.49
N ALA A 29 -0.15 -2.17 4.70
CA ALA A 29 1.18 -2.44 4.19
C ALA A 29 1.14 -3.56 3.15
N ALA A 30 1.78 -3.35 1.99
CA ALA A 30 1.82 -4.35 0.92
C ALA A 30 3.23 -4.45 0.34
N GLY A 31 3.67 -5.64 -0.08
CA GLY A 31 4.94 -5.77 -0.79
C GLY A 31 5.72 -7.05 -0.53
N SER A 32 7.00 -6.90 -0.24
CA SER A 32 7.99 -7.95 -0.15
C SER A 32 7.56 -9.16 0.67
N SER A 33 7.66 -10.34 0.09
CA SER A 33 7.44 -11.62 0.79
C SER A 33 8.53 -11.91 1.85
N THR A 34 9.74 -11.42 1.64
CA THR A 34 10.84 -11.50 2.61
C THR A 34 10.53 -10.70 3.88
N VAL A 35 9.98 -9.51 3.72
CA VAL A 35 9.66 -8.60 4.84
C VAL A 35 8.31 -8.95 5.49
N PHE A 36 7.43 -9.62 4.77
CA PHE A 36 6.07 -9.95 5.20
C PHE A 36 5.97 -10.55 6.61
N PRO A 37 6.72 -11.62 6.99
CA PRO A 37 6.59 -12.22 8.31
C PRO A 37 6.98 -11.26 9.44
N PHE A 38 7.95 -10.39 9.21
CA PHE A 38 8.39 -9.39 10.18
C PHE A 38 7.33 -8.30 10.35
N THR A 39 6.82 -7.75 9.25
CA THR A 39 5.78 -6.73 9.28
C THR A 39 4.49 -7.25 9.92
N THR A 40 4.11 -8.50 9.64
CA THR A 40 2.95 -9.15 10.28
C THR A 40 3.13 -9.19 11.80
N ARG A 41 4.32 -9.57 12.27
CA ARG A 41 4.61 -9.61 13.70
C ARG A 41 4.57 -8.23 14.35
N VAL A 42 5.06 -7.22 13.64
CA VAL A 42 4.98 -5.82 14.11
C VAL A 42 3.52 -5.37 14.17
N ALA A 43 2.71 -5.68 13.16
CA ALA A 43 1.29 -5.33 13.10
C ALA A 43 0.49 -5.94 14.27
N GLU A 44 0.70 -7.23 14.57
CA GLU A 44 0.11 -7.90 15.72
C GLU A 44 0.51 -7.25 17.05
N ASN A 45 1.79 -6.95 17.21
CA ASN A 45 2.32 -6.31 18.42
C ASN A 45 1.78 -4.89 18.60
N PHE A 46 1.68 -4.14 17.49
CA PHE A 46 1.10 -2.80 17.49
C PHE A 46 -0.34 -2.83 18.01
N SER A 47 -1.18 -3.70 17.44
CA SER A 47 -2.58 -3.84 17.86
C SER A 47 -2.69 -4.20 19.35
N ARG A 48 -1.89 -5.15 19.83
CA ARG A 48 -1.91 -5.56 21.24
C ARG A 48 -1.48 -4.46 22.19
N LYS A 49 -0.51 -3.62 21.78
CA LYS A 49 0.02 -2.55 22.65
C LYS A 49 -0.84 -1.31 22.65
N THR A 50 -1.51 -1.00 21.56
CA THR A 50 -2.25 0.25 21.39
C THR A 50 -3.76 0.10 21.52
N GLY A 51 -4.27 -1.12 21.39
CA GLY A 51 -5.71 -1.39 21.27
C GLY A 51 -6.30 -0.95 19.91
N MET A 52 -5.47 -0.41 19.00
CA MET A 52 -5.90 -0.02 17.67
C MET A 52 -6.08 -1.25 16.77
N LYS A 53 -6.84 -1.07 15.68
CA LYS A 53 -7.04 -2.11 14.68
C LYS A 53 -5.70 -2.57 14.10
N ALA A 54 -5.53 -3.87 13.97
CA ALA A 54 -4.29 -4.43 13.41
C ALA A 54 -4.08 -3.94 11.98
N PRO A 55 -2.87 -3.48 11.63
CA PRO A 55 -2.53 -3.18 10.25
C PRO A 55 -2.76 -4.38 9.33
N LYS A 56 -3.33 -4.13 8.16
CA LYS A 56 -3.44 -5.14 7.08
C LYS A 56 -2.06 -5.29 6.43
N VAL A 57 -1.57 -6.53 6.31
CA VAL A 57 -0.28 -6.80 5.66
C VAL A 57 -0.49 -7.79 4.52
N GLU A 58 0.00 -7.46 3.33
CA GLU A 58 -0.14 -8.28 2.12
C GLU A 58 1.21 -8.58 1.48
N SER A 59 1.39 -9.83 1.03
CA SER A 59 2.58 -10.29 0.34
C SER A 59 2.35 -10.29 -1.17
N LEU A 60 2.92 -9.31 -1.86
CA LEU A 60 2.78 -9.11 -3.32
C LEU A 60 4.13 -9.11 -4.05
N GLY A 61 5.23 -9.38 -3.32
CA GLY A 61 6.59 -9.11 -3.77
C GLY A 61 6.91 -7.62 -3.78
N THR A 62 8.20 -7.26 -3.74
CA THR A 62 8.65 -5.85 -3.68
C THR A 62 8.08 -5.01 -4.83
N GLY A 63 8.21 -5.49 -6.08
CA GLY A 63 7.72 -4.75 -7.24
C GLY A 63 6.20 -4.60 -7.27
N GLY A 64 5.45 -5.64 -6.87
CA GLY A 64 3.99 -5.59 -6.77
C GLY A 64 3.51 -4.59 -5.71
N GLY A 65 4.15 -4.60 -4.54
CA GLY A 65 3.84 -3.66 -3.47
C GLY A 65 4.14 -2.21 -3.84
N ILE A 66 5.30 -1.94 -4.40
CA ILE A 66 5.67 -0.60 -4.87
C ILE A 66 4.71 -0.12 -5.97
N LYS A 67 4.37 -0.98 -6.93
CA LYS A 67 3.42 -0.63 -8.00
C LYS A 67 2.06 -0.23 -7.43
N LEU A 68 1.55 -1.00 -6.47
CA LEU A 68 0.27 -0.70 -5.84
C LEU A 68 0.33 0.59 -5.01
N PHE A 69 1.39 0.78 -4.24
CA PHE A 69 1.65 1.99 -3.48
C PHE A 69 1.73 3.24 -4.39
N CYS A 70 2.43 3.13 -5.52
CA CYS A 70 2.57 4.20 -6.51
C CYS A 70 1.34 4.39 -7.40
N SER A 71 0.24 3.66 -7.20
CA SER A 71 -0.96 3.81 -8.03
C SER A 71 -1.81 5.01 -7.66
N GLY A 72 -1.59 5.63 -6.50
CA GLY A 72 -2.28 6.84 -6.08
C GLY A 72 -2.19 7.12 -4.59
N VAL A 73 -2.91 8.14 -4.16
CA VAL A 73 -3.01 8.60 -2.77
C VAL A 73 -4.43 8.35 -2.24
N GLY A 74 -4.55 8.02 -0.97
CA GLY A 74 -5.83 7.84 -0.29
C GLY A 74 -6.16 6.38 0.05
N ASP A 75 -7.35 6.15 0.58
CA ASP A 75 -7.76 4.91 1.24
C ASP A 75 -7.80 3.67 0.34
N ASN A 76 -7.76 3.85 -0.97
CA ASN A 76 -7.75 2.75 -1.95
C ASN A 76 -6.34 2.20 -2.22
N PHE A 77 -5.31 2.80 -1.63
CA PHE A 77 -3.92 2.43 -1.85
C PHE A 77 -3.20 2.14 -0.52
N PRO A 78 -2.12 1.33 -0.51
CA PRO A 78 -1.36 1.08 0.71
C PRO A 78 -0.68 2.34 1.24
N ASP A 79 -0.58 2.44 2.57
CA ASP A 79 0.19 3.48 3.24
C ASP A 79 1.69 3.16 3.25
N ILE A 80 2.03 1.87 3.17
CA ILE A 80 3.40 1.37 3.29
C ILE A 80 3.67 0.36 2.17
N ALA A 81 4.78 0.56 1.45
CA ALA A 81 5.35 -0.44 0.57
C ALA A 81 6.48 -1.17 1.28
N ASN A 82 6.30 -2.46 1.59
CA ASN A 82 7.37 -3.33 2.07
C ASN A 82 8.31 -3.69 0.92
N ALA A 83 9.61 -3.48 1.10
CA ALA A 83 10.60 -3.72 0.06
C ALA A 83 11.83 -4.44 0.59
N SER A 84 12.36 -5.39 -0.16
CA SER A 84 13.64 -6.06 0.10
C SER A 84 14.82 -5.43 -0.64
N ARG A 85 14.56 -4.35 -1.39
CA ARG A 85 15.52 -3.51 -2.08
C ARG A 85 15.06 -2.06 -2.09
N ARG A 86 15.93 -1.16 -2.42
CA ARG A 86 15.55 0.23 -2.67
C ARG A 86 14.59 0.36 -3.86
N MET A 87 13.77 1.40 -3.83
CA MET A 87 12.96 1.81 -4.97
C MET A 87 13.88 2.22 -6.13
N THR A 88 13.53 1.83 -7.34
CA THR A 88 14.24 2.25 -8.56
C THR A 88 13.79 3.65 -8.98
N ALA A 89 14.61 4.33 -9.80
CA ALA A 89 14.24 5.63 -10.35
C ALA A 89 12.92 5.58 -11.15
N ALA A 90 12.73 4.55 -11.96
CA ALA A 90 11.50 4.38 -12.75
C ALA A 90 10.25 4.17 -11.88
N GLU A 91 10.38 3.44 -10.76
CA GLU A 91 9.29 3.28 -9.80
C GLU A 91 8.96 4.61 -9.12
N PHE A 92 9.99 5.37 -8.74
CA PHE A 92 9.81 6.70 -8.16
C PHE A 92 9.13 7.67 -9.13
N ASP A 93 9.52 7.66 -10.40
CA ASP A 93 8.87 8.49 -11.44
C ASP A 93 7.39 8.10 -11.62
N THR A 94 7.08 6.82 -11.56
CA THR A 94 5.70 6.31 -11.59
C THR A 94 4.90 6.82 -10.39
N CYS A 95 5.46 6.77 -9.20
CA CYS A 95 4.84 7.32 -8.00
C CYS A 95 4.51 8.82 -8.19
N ARG A 96 5.49 9.61 -8.62
CA ARG A 96 5.32 11.05 -8.84
C ARG A 96 4.23 11.36 -9.87
N ALA A 97 4.19 10.61 -10.98
CA ALA A 97 3.18 10.77 -12.01
C ALA A 97 1.75 10.54 -11.48
N ASN A 98 1.60 9.70 -10.47
CA ASN A 98 0.33 9.38 -9.81
C ASN A 98 0.07 10.21 -8.52
N GLY A 99 0.84 11.27 -8.29
CA GLY A 99 0.65 12.18 -7.16
C GLY A 99 1.26 11.71 -5.83
N VAL A 100 1.98 10.58 -5.81
CA VAL A 100 2.72 10.10 -4.64
C VAL A 100 4.12 10.72 -4.67
N THR A 101 4.26 11.91 -4.09
CA THR A 101 5.46 12.74 -4.22
C THR A 101 6.34 12.76 -2.97
N ASP A 102 5.74 12.53 -1.81
CA ASP A 102 6.44 12.59 -0.51
C ASP A 102 6.64 11.17 0.02
N ILE A 103 7.78 10.57 -0.33
CA ILE A 103 8.11 9.18 -0.01
C ILE A 103 9.30 9.15 0.95
N VAL A 104 9.10 8.52 2.11
CA VAL A 104 10.16 8.29 3.09
C VAL A 104 10.60 6.84 3.02
N GLU A 105 11.89 6.61 2.79
CA GLU A 105 12.50 5.28 2.86
C GLU A 105 13.12 5.06 4.23
N MET A 106 12.67 4.02 4.92
CA MET A 106 13.21 3.62 6.22
C MET A 106 13.81 2.22 6.13
N LYS A 107 15.11 2.10 6.39
CA LYS A 107 15.77 0.80 6.48
C LYS A 107 15.49 0.17 7.85
N VAL A 108 14.83 -0.97 7.86
CA VAL A 108 14.41 -1.69 9.09
C VAL A 108 15.30 -2.88 9.44
N GLY A 109 16.17 -3.32 8.51
CA GLY A 109 17.08 -4.45 8.76
C GLY A 109 17.86 -4.84 7.52
N PHE A 110 18.61 -5.94 7.66
CA PHE A 110 19.35 -6.58 6.59
C PHE A 110 18.87 -8.03 6.46
N ASP A 111 18.89 -8.55 5.24
CA ASP A 111 18.64 -9.94 4.92
C ASP A 111 19.88 -10.53 4.25
N GLY A 112 20.12 -11.82 4.48
CA GLY A 112 21.26 -12.53 3.90
C GLY A 112 20.78 -13.54 2.87
N ILE A 113 21.40 -13.53 1.71
CA ILE A 113 21.16 -14.54 0.67
C ILE A 113 22.29 -15.55 0.74
N VAL A 114 21.92 -16.83 0.82
CA VAL A 114 22.89 -17.94 0.76
C VAL A 114 22.56 -18.82 -0.45
N ILE A 115 23.58 -19.35 -1.06
CA ILE A 115 23.44 -20.39 -2.09
C ILE A 115 23.75 -21.72 -1.41
N ALA A 116 22.79 -22.62 -1.43
CA ALA A 116 22.92 -23.93 -0.85
C ALA A 116 22.71 -25.02 -1.92
N ALA A 117 23.48 -26.08 -1.85
CA ALA A 117 23.32 -27.26 -2.68
C ALA A 117 23.18 -28.50 -1.79
N ASP A 118 22.62 -29.58 -2.35
CA ASP A 118 22.64 -30.89 -1.70
C ASP A 118 24.08 -31.33 -1.47
N ARG A 119 24.36 -31.99 -0.34
CA ARG A 119 25.71 -32.48 0.01
C ARG A 119 26.32 -33.40 -1.06
N ASN A 120 25.49 -34.09 -1.83
CA ASN A 120 25.89 -35.01 -2.88
C ASN A 120 25.83 -34.38 -4.27
N ALA A 121 25.50 -33.08 -4.38
CA ALA A 121 25.48 -32.39 -5.65
C ALA A 121 26.93 -32.19 -6.16
N PRO A 122 27.16 -32.17 -7.47
CA PRO A 122 28.45 -31.82 -8.04
C PRO A 122 28.91 -30.45 -7.56
N ASP A 123 30.21 -30.27 -7.32
CA ASP A 123 30.79 -28.98 -6.97
C ASP A 123 30.55 -27.95 -8.09
N TYR A 124 29.69 -26.98 -7.83
CA TYR A 124 29.47 -25.83 -8.72
C TYR A 124 30.41 -24.71 -8.36
N GLN A 125 31.26 -24.32 -9.30
CA GLN A 125 32.05 -23.11 -9.16
C GLN A 125 31.24 -21.91 -9.68
N PHE A 126 30.77 -21.07 -8.76
CA PHE A 126 30.16 -19.79 -9.11
C PHE A 126 31.29 -18.78 -9.39
N ARG A 127 31.39 -18.30 -10.63
CA ARG A 127 32.23 -17.16 -10.97
C ARG A 127 31.35 -15.91 -10.98
N LEU A 128 31.68 -14.94 -10.15
CA LEU A 128 31.10 -13.60 -10.28
C LEU A 128 31.69 -12.95 -11.54
N PRO A 129 30.87 -12.22 -12.31
CA PRO A 129 31.34 -11.48 -13.47
C PRO A 129 32.34 -10.39 -13.11
#